data_771119d46e4050580e60f9fd85dd5b90
#
_entry.id   771119d46e4050580e60f9fd85dd5b90
#
_cell.length_a   1.000
_cell.length_b   1.000
_cell.length_c   1.000
_cell.angle_alpha   90.00
_cell.angle_beta   90.00
_cell.angle_gamma   90.00
#
_symmetry.space_group_name_H-M   'P 1'
#
loop_
_entity.id
_entity.type
_entity.pdbx_description
1 polymer ?
#
loop_
_entity_poly.entity_id
_entity_poly.type
_entity_poly.pdbx_seq_one_letter_code
_entity_poly.pdbx_strand_id
1 'polypeptide(L)'
;VKSETEDERRDLEKKRNEEIDAKVALEQAKKAVEADEAEQKRLLGLSKQKETEYQKDLASKQATAAQIRARLFPVAGGGQAIPFGDAVAYAKAASAKTGIRPAFLLAILQQETGIGKNVGSCYLSVAETGQGIRVSTGQILANVMKPTRDVAPFLNITKSLGLDPFKTRVSCPLAGGGYGGAMGPSQF
;
A
#
# COMPACT_ATOMS: atom_id res chain seq x y z
N VAL A 1 -31.24 79.78 18.30
CA VAL A 1 -30.71 79.17 19.55
C VAL A 1 -31.57 77.98 19.98
N LYS A 2 -32.91 78.11 20.14
CA LYS A 2 -33.74 76.99 20.63
C LYS A 2 -33.94 75.90 19.58
N SER A 3 -33.99 76.19 18.29
CA SER A 3 -34.08 75.26 17.17
C SER A 3 -32.76 74.48 16.98
N GLU A 4 -31.62 75.13 17.07
CA GLU A 4 -30.28 74.49 16.93
C GLU A 4 -30.00 73.47 18.01
N THR A 5 -30.38 73.74 19.26
CA THR A 5 -30.25 72.79 20.38
C THR A 5 -31.18 71.60 20.26
N GLU A 6 -32.34 71.72 19.63
CA GLU A 6 -33.25 70.58 19.36
C GLU A 6 -32.72 69.73 18.22
N ASP A 7 -32.11 70.31 17.19
CA ASP A 7 -31.52 69.57 16.08
C ASP A 7 -30.25 68.82 16.53
N GLU A 8 -29.38 69.43 17.32
CA GLU A 8 -28.21 68.76 17.93
C GLU A 8 -28.62 67.59 18.83
N ARG A 9 -29.68 67.78 19.62
CA ARG A 9 -30.23 66.71 20.46
C ARG A 9 -30.73 65.52 19.65
N ARG A 10 -31.45 65.73 18.54
CA ARG A 10 -31.90 64.68 17.62
C ARG A 10 -30.71 63.94 16.98
N ASP A 11 -29.68 64.67 16.60
CA ASP A 11 -28.46 64.10 15.98
C ASP A 11 -27.69 63.25 16.97
N LEU A 12 -27.59 63.65 18.24
CA LEU A 12 -27.01 62.89 19.31
C LEU A 12 -27.82 61.62 19.63
N GLU A 13 -29.12 61.70 19.62
CA GLU A 13 -30.01 60.57 19.87
C GLU A 13 -29.93 59.54 18.72
N LYS A 14 -29.81 60.02 17.48
CA LYS A 14 -29.60 59.17 16.30
C LYS A 14 -28.25 58.46 16.38
N LYS A 15 -27.18 59.18 16.64
CA LYS A 15 -25.81 58.60 16.83
C LYS A 15 -25.77 57.59 17.95
N ARG A 16 -26.43 57.83 19.06
CA ARG A 16 -26.54 56.89 20.17
C ARG A 16 -27.24 55.58 19.77
N ASN A 17 -28.35 55.70 19.00
CA ASN A 17 -29.07 54.52 18.53
C ASN A 17 -28.23 53.72 17.52
N GLU A 18 -27.52 54.37 16.60
CA GLU A 18 -26.59 53.73 15.67
C GLU A 18 -25.46 53.03 16.40
N GLU A 19 -24.93 53.59 17.49
CA GLU A 19 -23.90 52.96 18.34
C GLU A 19 -24.44 51.71 19.07
N ILE A 20 -25.68 51.77 19.57
CA ILE A 20 -26.32 50.63 20.22
C ILE A 20 -26.54 49.49 19.20
N ASP A 21 -27.04 49.82 18.01
CA ASP A 21 -27.26 48.82 16.95
C ASP A 21 -25.93 48.19 16.49
N ALA A 22 -24.90 48.99 16.35
CA ALA A 22 -23.56 48.52 16.01
C ALA A 22 -22.96 47.58 17.12
N LYS A 23 -23.19 47.91 18.40
CA LYS A 23 -22.77 47.05 19.52
C LYS A 23 -23.54 45.72 19.49
N VAL A 24 -24.84 45.73 19.26
CA VAL A 24 -25.65 44.50 19.16
C VAL A 24 -25.17 43.62 18.00
N ALA A 25 -24.97 44.25 16.83
CA ALA A 25 -24.45 43.55 15.65
C ALA A 25 -23.06 42.95 15.88
N LEU A 26 -22.17 43.67 16.57
CA LEU A 26 -20.82 43.16 16.93
C LEU A 26 -20.90 42.00 17.89
N GLU A 27 -21.76 42.04 18.91
CA GLU A 27 -21.94 40.91 19.82
C GLU A 27 -22.50 39.68 19.12
N GLN A 28 -23.44 39.86 18.19
CA GLN A 28 -23.97 38.74 17.41
C GLN A 28 -22.89 38.13 16.49
N ALA A 29 -22.11 38.97 15.83
CA ALA A 29 -20.99 38.53 15.00
C ALA A 29 -19.93 37.77 15.84
N LYS A 30 -19.61 38.29 17.02
CA LYS A 30 -18.68 37.60 17.95
C LYS A 30 -19.18 36.24 18.38
N LYS A 31 -20.45 36.10 18.75
CA LYS A 31 -21.04 34.79 19.09
C LYS A 31 -21.05 33.82 17.92
N ALA A 32 -21.27 34.30 16.69
CA ALA A 32 -21.20 33.46 15.49
C ALA A 32 -19.78 32.94 15.25
N VAL A 33 -18.77 33.82 15.37
CA VAL A 33 -17.34 33.40 15.24
C VAL A 33 -16.96 32.40 16.34
N GLU A 34 -17.36 32.62 17.58
CA GLU A 34 -17.09 31.67 18.67
C GLU A 34 -17.74 30.29 18.43
N ALA A 35 -18.96 30.26 17.87
CA ALA A 35 -19.63 29.02 17.49
C ALA A 35 -18.91 28.30 16.34
N ASP A 36 -18.49 29.04 15.31
CA ASP A 36 -17.74 28.48 14.18
C ASP A 36 -16.37 27.92 14.62
N GLU A 37 -15.65 28.63 15.50
CA GLU A 37 -14.39 28.14 16.07
C GLU A 37 -14.57 26.84 16.88
N ALA A 38 -15.63 26.76 17.68
CA ALA A 38 -15.95 25.57 18.45
C ALA A 38 -16.25 24.36 17.51
N GLU A 39 -17.02 24.58 16.44
CA GLU A 39 -17.32 23.54 15.46
C GLU A 39 -16.07 23.11 14.68
N GLN A 40 -15.23 24.06 14.28
CA GLN A 40 -13.94 23.72 13.63
C GLN A 40 -13.04 22.88 14.54
N LYS A 41 -12.94 23.24 15.81
CA LYS A 41 -12.17 22.44 16.80
C LYS A 41 -12.76 21.03 16.97
N ARG A 42 -14.09 20.91 16.98
CA ARG A 42 -14.78 19.62 17.05
C ARG A 42 -14.48 18.75 15.81
N LEU A 43 -14.59 19.31 14.60
CA LEU A 43 -14.31 18.62 13.35
C LEU A 43 -12.83 18.19 13.23
N LEU A 44 -11.92 19.06 13.65
CA LEU A 44 -10.50 18.75 13.69
C LEU A 44 -10.18 17.58 14.64
N GLY A 45 -10.84 17.55 15.79
CA GLY A 45 -10.74 16.44 16.75
C GLY A 45 -11.19 15.10 16.15
N LEU A 46 -12.34 15.08 15.47
CA LEU A 46 -12.86 13.90 14.80
C LEU A 46 -11.94 13.43 13.65
N SER A 47 -11.40 14.37 12.88
CA SER A 47 -10.45 14.06 11.80
C SER A 47 -9.18 13.40 12.34
N LYS A 48 -8.60 13.96 13.42
CA LYS A 48 -7.41 13.37 14.09
C LYS A 48 -7.67 11.97 14.66
N GLN A 49 -8.86 11.75 15.23
CA GLN A 49 -9.23 10.42 15.71
C GLN A 49 -9.29 9.39 14.58
N LYS A 50 -9.96 9.73 13.47
CA LYS A 50 -10.01 8.87 12.27
C LYS A 50 -8.62 8.59 11.69
N GLU A 51 -7.77 9.60 11.58
CA GLU A 51 -6.40 9.42 11.12
C GLU A 51 -5.63 8.44 12.00
N THR A 52 -5.74 8.57 13.33
CA THR A 52 -5.09 7.64 14.28
C THR A 52 -5.59 6.21 14.13
N GLU A 53 -6.89 6.04 13.89
CA GLU A 53 -7.52 4.73 13.65
C GLU A 53 -7.01 4.10 12.34
N TYR A 54 -6.96 4.88 11.26
CA TYR A 54 -6.39 4.43 9.98
C TYR A 54 -4.92 4.07 10.08
N GLN A 55 -4.12 4.85 10.80
CA GLN A 55 -2.70 4.54 11.01
C GLN A 55 -2.50 3.24 11.80
N LYS A 56 -3.32 2.99 12.83
CA LYS A 56 -3.30 1.72 13.58
C LYS A 56 -3.68 0.52 12.70
N ASP A 57 -4.72 0.66 11.89
CA ASP A 57 -5.15 -0.40 10.94
C ASP A 57 -4.07 -0.66 9.89
N LEU A 58 -3.48 0.39 9.33
CA LEU A 58 -2.37 0.29 8.38
C LEU A 58 -1.15 -0.44 8.99
N ALA A 59 -0.74 -0.05 10.20
CA ALA A 59 0.36 -0.69 10.90
C ALA A 59 0.08 -2.18 11.18
N SER A 60 -1.14 -2.51 11.60
CA SER A 60 -1.58 -3.90 11.81
C SER A 60 -1.53 -4.71 10.52
N LYS A 61 -2.03 -4.16 9.41
CA LYS A 61 -1.99 -4.80 8.10
C LYS A 61 -0.57 -4.98 7.57
N GLN A 62 0.30 -3.99 7.79
CA GLN A 62 1.72 -4.08 7.44
C GLN A 62 2.45 -5.14 8.26
N ALA A 63 2.20 -5.22 9.58
CA ALA A 63 2.77 -6.25 10.43
C ALA A 63 2.31 -7.66 10.01
N THR A 64 1.03 -7.82 9.70
CA THR A 64 0.48 -9.08 9.16
C THR A 64 1.11 -9.45 7.83
N ALA A 65 1.27 -8.50 6.92
CA ALA A 65 1.93 -8.70 5.64
C ALA A 65 3.41 -9.10 5.83
N ALA A 66 4.12 -8.47 6.77
CA ALA A 66 5.49 -8.82 7.09
C ALA A 66 5.61 -10.24 7.66
N GLN A 67 4.70 -10.65 8.55
CA GLN A 67 4.66 -12.02 9.08
C GLN A 67 4.39 -13.07 7.98
N ILE A 68 3.43 -12.79 7.08
CA ILE A 68 3.15 -13.66 5.94
C ILE A 68 4.39 -13.74 5.03
N ARG A 69 5.02 -12.61 4.75
CA ARG A 69 6.27 -12.58 4.00
C ARG A 69 7.34 -13.44 4.68
N ALA A 70 7.65 -13.22 5.94
CA ALA A 70 8.69 -13.97 6.67
C ALA A 70 8.46 -15.49 6.65
N ARG A 71 7.20 -15.94 6.61
CA ARG A 71 6.86 -17.37 6.49
C ARG A 71 6.98 -17.90 5.05
N LEU A 72 6.73 -17.07 4.05
CA LEU A 72 6.82 -17.45 2.64
C LEU A 72 8.27 -17.34 2.10
N PHE A 73 9.11 -16.52 2.73
CA PHE A 73 10.47 -16.22 2.25
C PHE A 73 11.41 -17.41 2.15
N PRO A 74 11.47 -18.34 3.12
CA PRO A 74 12.34 -19.50 2.99
C PRO A 74 12.02 -20.32 1.74
N VAL A 75 10.78 -20.23 1.26
CA VAL A 75 10.29 -20.98 0.10
C VAL A 75 10.61 -20.30 -1.22
N ALA A 76 10.57 -18.96 -1.27
CA ALA A 76 10.82 -18.21 -2.51
C ALA A 76 12.31 -18.20 -2.91
N GLY A 77 13.22 -18.22 -1.95
CA GLY A 77 14.68 -18.14 -2.20
C GLY A 77 15.42 -19.47 -2.35
N GLY A 78 14.88 -20.60 -1.91
CA GLY A 78 15.64 -21.81 -1.71
C GLY A 78 15.09 -23.13 -2.25
N GLY A 79 13.91 -23.17 -2.84
CA GLY A 79 13.38 -24.42 -3.41
C GLY A 79 13.08 -25.51 -2.37
N GLN A 80 12.66 -25.15 -1.17
CA GLN A 80 12.08 -26.09 -0.22
C GLN A 80 10.57 -26.15 -0.45
N ALA A 81 10.06 -27.38 -0.62
CA ALA A 81 8.61 -27.61 -0.70
C ALA A 81 7.91 -27.05 0.53
N ILE A 82 6.81 -26.34 0.33
CA ILE A 82 5.93 -25.91 1.43
C ILE A 82 5.27 -27.18 2.01
N PRO A 83 5.32 -27.41 3.33
CA PRO A 83 4.55 -28.50 3.93
C PRO A 83 3.07 -28.38 3.54
N PHE A 84 2.45 -29.50 3.16
CA PHE A 84 1.08 -29.49 2.62
C PHE A 84 0.08 -28.84 3.58
N GLY A 85 0.22 -29.05 4.90
CA GLY A 85 -0.61 -28.41 5.92
C GLY A 85 -0.53 -26.89 5.89
N ASP A 86 0.69 -26.33 5.72
CA ASP A 86 0.90 -24.89 5.61
C ASP A 86 0.34 -24.36 4.29
N ALA A 87 0.52 -25.07 3.19
CA ALA A 87 -0.07 -24.71 1.90
C ALA A 87 -1.61 -24.63 1.97
N VAL A 88 -2.24 -25.57 2.66
CA VAL A 88 -3.71 -25.57 2.90
C VAL A 88 -4.11 -24.37 3.75
N ALA A 89 -3.36 -24.05 4.81
CA ALA A 89 -3.63 -22.89 5.65
C ALA A 89 -3.52 -21.56 4.86
N TYR A 90 -2.50 -21.42 4.03
CA TYR A 90 -2.31 -20.24 3.16
C TYR A 90 -3.42 -20.14 2.10
N ALA A 91 -3.81 -21.26 1.49
CA ALA A 91 -4.88 -21.29 0.50
C ALA A 91 -6.24 -20.91 1.12
N LYS A 92 -6.54 -21.37 2.35
CA LYS A 92 -7.74 -20.94 3.11
C LYS A 92 -7.70 -19.46 3.44
N ALA A 93 -6.56 -18.93 3.88
CA ALA A 93 -6.41 -17.50 4.17
C ALA A 93 -6.59 -16.63 2.92
N ALA A 94 -6.06 -17.06 1.77
CA ALA A 94 -6.26 -16.42 0.49
C ALA A 94 -7.73 -16.47 0.04
N SER A 95 -8.37 -17.63 0.20
CA SER A 95 -9.79 -17.83 -0.09
C SER A 95 -10.69 -16.87 0.66
N ALA A 96 -10.44 -16.68 1.95
CA ALA A 96 -11.21 -15.74 2.79
C ALA A 96 -11.13 -14.28 2.30
N LYS A 97 -10.03 -13.91 1.63
CA LYS A 97 -9.81 -12.54 1.11
C LYS A 97 -10.29 -12.36 -0.33
N THR A 98 -10.22 -13.38 -1.15
CA THR A 98 -10.41 -13.29 -2.60
C THR A 98 -11.62 -14.02 -3.11
N GLY A 99 -12.23 -14.92 -2.31
CA GLY A 99 -13.29 -15.82 -2.73
C GLY A 99 -12.82 -17.00 -3.60
N ILE A 100 -11.53 -17.12 -3.92
CA ILE A 100 -10.98 -18.23 -4.71
C ILE A 100 -11.02 -19.52 -3.88
N ARG A 101 -11.51 -20.61 -4.46
CA ARG A 101 -11.56 -21.91 -3.77
C ARG A 101 -10.14 -22.39 -3.40
N PRO A 102 -9.88 -22.81 -2.14
CA PRO A 102 -8.55 -23.27 -1.71
C PRO A 102 -8.00 -24.42 -2.56
N ALA A 103 -8.85 -25.37 -2.92
CA ALA A 103 -8.45 -26.51 -3.75
C ALA A 103 -7.96 -26.08 -5.14
N PHE A 104 -8.59 -25.06 -5.75
CA PHE A 104 -8.17 -24.53 -7.04
C PHE A 104 -6.78 -23.88 -6.95
N LEU A 105 -6.55 -23.07 -5.92
CA LEU A 105 -5.25 -22.44 -5.70
C LEU A 105 -4.16 -23.49 -5.46
N LEU A 106 -4.44 -24.51 -4.64
CA LEU A 106 -3.50 -25.61 -4.38
C LEU A 106 -3.19 -26.42 -5.63
N ALA A 107 -4.18 -26.65 -6.51
CA ALA A 107 -3.97 -27.34 -7.77
C ALA A 107 -3.02 -26.57 -8.69
N ILE A 108 -3.15 -25.24 -8.78
CA ILE A 108 -2.22 -24.39 -9.52
C ILE A 108 -0.82 -24.50 -8.92
N LEU A 109 -0.64 -24.30 -7.61
CA LEU A 109 0.66 -24.39 -6.96
C LEU A 109 1.31 -25.77 -7.13
N GLN A 110 0.50 -26.83 -7.13
CA GLN A 110 1.00 -28.18 -7.39
C GLN A 110 1.47 -28.33 -8.82
N GLN A 111 0.72 -27.80 -9.78
CA GLN A 111 1.04 -27.89 -11.21
C GLN A 111 2.29 -27.09 -11.56
N GLU A 112 2.40 -25.85 -11.04
CA GLU A 112 3.48 -24.93 -11.39
C GLU A 112 4.82 -25.33 -10.76
N THR A 113 4.82 -25.70 -9.50
CA THR A 113 6.06 -25.89 -8.75
C THR A 113 6.13 -27.13 -7.85
N GLY A 114 5.09 -27.96 -7.85
CA GLY A 114 5.00 -29.01 -6.83
C GLY A 114 4.93 -28.43 -5.42
N ILE A 115 4.09 -27.40 -5.23
CA ILE A 115 3.93 -26.64 -3.99
C ILE A 115 5.27 -26.04 -3.51
N GLY A 116 5.93 -25.31 -4.40
CA GLY A 116 7.18 -24.59 -4.08
C GLY A 116 8.45 -25.45 -4.12
N LYS A 117 8.37 -26.74 -4.49
CA LYS A 117 9.53 -27.62 -4.62
C LYS A 117 10.49 -27.16 -5.75
N ASN A 118 9.94 -26.66 -6.84
CA ASN A 118 10.69 -26.23 -8.02
C ASN A 118 10.37 -24.78 -8.39
N VAL A 119 10.93 -23.83 -7.67
CA VAL A 119 10.74 -22.39 -7.88
C VAL A 119 11.62 -21.76 -8.96
N GLY A 120 12.30 -22.60 -9.75
CA GLY A 120 13.17 -22.18 -10.84
C GLY A 120 14.60 -22.70 -10.69
N SER A 121 15.33 -22.68 -11.82
CA SER A 121 16.68 -23.25 -11.94
C SER A 121 17.68 -22.26 -12.50
N CYS A 122 17.34 -20.98 -12.59
CA CYS A 122 18.21 -19.91 -13.06
C CYS A 122 18.26 -18.75 -12.06
N TYR A 123 19.33 -17.95 -12.17
CA TYR A 123 19.48 -16.64 -11.54
C TYR A 123 19.67 -15.57 -12.60
N LEU A 124 19.15 -14.36 -12.34
CA LEU A 124 19.57 -13.18 -13.10
C LEU A 124 21.03 -12.86 -12.79
N SER A 125 21.86 -12.55 -13.79
CA SER A 125 23.25 -12.15 -13.60
C SER A 125 23.55 -10.74 -14.09
N VAL A 126 22.88 -10.29 -15.16
CA VAL A 126 23.04 -8.96 -15.75
C VAL A 126 21.67 -8.35 -15.99
N ALA A 127 21.35 -7.32 -15.22
CA ALA A 127 20.01 -6.69 -15.27
C ALA A 127 19.76 -5.98 -16.61
N GLU A 128 20.74 -5.34 -17.17
CA GLU A 128 20.65 -4.56 -18.42
C GLU A 128 20.28 -5.42 -19.62
N THR A 129 20.76 -6.66 -19.65
CA THR A 129 20.55 -7.58 -20.78
C THR A 129 19.53 -8.67 -20.48
N GLY A 130 19.16 -8.87 -19.20
CA GLY A 130 18.34 -10.00 -18.76
C GLY A 130 19.04 -11.34 -18.84
N GLN A 131 20.37 -11.33 -18.97
CA GLN A 131 21.21 -12.52 -18.94
C GLN A 131 21.21 -13.15 -17.55
N GLY A 132 21.31 -14.46 -17.51
CA GLY A 132 21.38 -15.18 -16.24
C GLY A 132 22.20 -16.45 -16.30
N ILE A 133 22.20 -17.20 -15.22
CA ILE A 133 23.03 -18.38 -15.02
C ILE A 133 22.13 -19.55 -14.60
N ARG A 134 22.29 -20.69 -15.25
CA ARG A 134 21.68 -21.95 -14.84
C ARG A 134 22.37 -22.47 -13.57
N VAL A 135 21.61 -22.70 -12.51
CA VAL A 135 22.13 -23.08 -11.19
C VAL A 135 22.93 -24.39 -11.22
N SER A 136 22.42 -25.40 -11.95
CA SER A 136 23.00 -26.74 -11.96
C SER A 136 24.33 -26.87 -12.73
N THR A 137 24.53 -26.03 -13.74
CA THR A 137 25.67 -26.16 -14.67
C THR A 137 26.58 -24.92 -14.70
N GLY A 138 26.16 -23.80 -14.15
CA GLY A 138 26.86 -22.52 -14.31
C GLY A 138 26.75 -21.92 -15.73
N GLN A 139 25.97 -22.54 -16.62
CA GLN A 139 25.82 -22.06 -17.99
C GLN A 139 25.18 -20.68 -18.05
N ILE A 140 25.79 -19.79 -18.81
CA ILE A 140 25.26 -18.46 -19.08
C ILE A 140 24.14 -18.57 -20.14
N LEU A 141 23.00 -17.95 -19.87
CA LEU A 141 21.82 -17.94 -20.73
C LEU A 141 21.40 -16.51 -21.02
N ALA A 142 21.24 -16.14 -22.30
CA ALA A 142 20.96 -14.79 -22.71
C ALA A 142 19.53 -14.31 -22.36
N ASN A 143 18.57 -15.21 -22.26
CA ASN A 143 17.14 -14.91 -22.21
C ASN A 143 16.48 -15.32 -20.87
N VAL A 144 17.19 -15.16 -19.73
CA VAL A 144 16.59 -15.50 -18.43
C VAL A 144 15.45 -14.55 -18.10
N MET A 145 15.60 -13.26 -18.42
CA MET A 145 14.50 -12.27 -18.31
C MET A 145 14.48 -11.36 -19.53
N LYS A 146 13.30 -10.89 -19.93
CA LYS A 146 13.19 -9.84 -20.94
C LYS A 146 13.56 -8.49 -20.33
N PRO A 147 14.63 -7.81 -20.78
CA PRO A 147 15.15 -6.61 -20.14
C PRO A 147 14.09 -5.50 -20.01
N THR A 148 13.33 -5.27 -21.08
CA THR A 148 12.36 -4.17 -21.18
C THR A 148 11.03 -4.44 -20.51
N ARG A 149 10.75 -5.68 -20.08
CA ARG A 149 9.46 -6.06 -19.50
C ARG A 149 9.59 -6.58 -18.07
N ASP A 150 10.56 -7.51 -17.84
CA ASP A 150 10.55 -8.34 -16.64
C ASP A 150 11.56 -7.88 -15.57
N VAL A 151 12.69 -7.30 -15.98
CA VAL A 151 13.79 -7.00 -15.06
C VAL A 151 13.39 -5.94 -14.03
N ALA A 152 12.82 -4.81 -14.45
CA ALA A 152 12.46 -3.75 -13.53
C ALA A 152 11.39 -4.18 -12.48
N PRO A 153 10.27 -4.84 -12.87
CA PRO A 153 9.34 -5.42 -11.90
C PRO A 153 10.00 -6.44 -10.97
N PHE A 154 10.85 -7.32 -11.47
CA PHE A 154 11.55 -8.31 -10.67
C PHE A 154 12.45 -7.67 -9.60
N LEU A 155 13.26 -6.66 -9.96
CA LEU A 155 14.09 -5.93 -9.02
C LEU A 155 13.26 -5.22 -7.94
N ASN A 156 12.12 -4.65 -8.32
CA ASN A 156 11.20 -4.00 -7.38
C ASN A 156 10.58 -5.01 -6.41
N ILE A 157 10.12 -6.16 -6.91
CA ILE A 157 9.54 -7.21 -6.08
C ILE A 157 10.59 -7.77 -5.13
N THR A 158 11.75 -8.17 -5.61
CA THR A 158 12.83 -8.71 -4.76
C THR A 158 13.26 -7.71 -3.70
N LYS A 159 13.41 -6.43 -4.05
CA LYS A 159 13.68 -5.35 -3.09
C LYS A 159 12.57 -5.23 -2.02
N SER A 160 11.30 -5.22 -2.44
CA SER A 160 10.16 -5.12 -1.51
C SER A 160 10.08 -6.32 -0.56
N LEU A 161 10.60 -7.43 -1.00
CA LEU A 161 10.66 -8.68 -0.27
C LEU A 161 11.95 -8.82 0.55
N GLY A 162 12.93 -7.93 0.46
CA GLY A 162 14.24 -8.03 1.12
C GLY A 162 15.11 -9.16 0.56
N LEU A 163 14.86 -9.61 -0.69
CA LEU A 163 15.63 -10.64 -1.38
C LEU A 163 16.76 -10.03 -2.21
N ASP A 164 17.86 -10.75 -2.32
CA ASP A 164 18.90 -10.47 -3.31
C ASP A 164 18.41 -10.93 -4.70
N PRO A 165 18.21 -10.01 -5.67
CA PRO A 165 17.71 -10.37 -6.99
C PRO A 165 18.64 -11.32 -7.75
N PHE A 166 19.95 -11.23 -7.51
CA PHE A 166 20.95 -12.07 -8.16
C PHE A 166 21.13 -13.45 -7.50
N LYS A 167 20.45 -13.69 -6.38
CA LYS A 167 20.37 -14.99 -5.69
C LYS A 167 18.96 -15.56 -5.62
N THR A 168 17.98 -14.84 -6.16
CA THR A 168 16.59 -15.29 -6.21
C THR A 168 16.39 -16.19 -7.43
N ARG A 169 15.89 -17.40 -7.20
CA ARG A 169 15.65 -18.37 -8.27
C ARG A 169 14.46 -17.97 -9.14
N VAL A 170 14.64 -18.14 -10.43
CA VAL A 170 13.63 -17.90 -11.46
C VAL A 170 13.63 -19.03 -12.48
N SER A 171 12.57 -19.16 -13.27
CA SER A 171 12.53 -20.12 -14.35
C SER A 171 13.61 -19.82 -15.40
N CYS A 172 14.20 -20.87 -15.97
CA CYS A 172 15.09 -20.73 -17.11
C CYS A 172 14.31 -20.57 -18.42
N PRO A 173 14.93 -20.00 -19.48
CA PRO A 173 14.34 -19.99 -20.82
C PRO A 173 13.95 -21.39 -21.28
N LEU A 174 12.85 -21.49 -22.02
CA LEU A 174 12.43 -22.74 -22.64
C LEU A 174 13.37 -23.16 -23.78
N ALA A 175 13.55 -24.46 -23.97
CA ALA A 175 14.43 -24.99 -25.01
C ALA A 175 14.01 -24.58 -26.44
N GLY A 176 12.75 -24.28 -26.66
CA GLY A 176 12.20 -23.81 -27.95
C GLY A 176 12.31 -22.31 -28.17
N GLY A 177 12.97 -21.57 -27.30
CA GLY A 177 13.08 -20.11 -27.36
C GLY A 177 12.12 -19.42 -26.38
N GLY A 178 12.25 -18.11 -26.25
CA GLY A 178 11.49 -17.28 -25.30
C GLY A 178 12.32 -16.92 -24.08
N TYR A 179 11.66 -16.25 -23.15
CA TYR A 179 12.26 -15.80 -21.89
C TYR A 179 11.79 -16.69 -20.72
N GLY A 180 12.66 -16.82 -19.72
CA GLY A 180 12.30 -17.34 -18.42
C GLY A 180 11.78 -16.23 -17.50
N GLY A 181 12.19 -16.25 -16.23
CA GLY A 181 11.99 -15.15 -15.29
C GLY A 181 10.83 -15.33 -14.33
N ALA A 182 9.98 -16.33 -14.50
CA ALA A 182 8.93 -16.63 -13.54
C ALA A 182 9.51 -17.00 -12.17
N MET A 183 9.00 -16.43 -11.08
CA MET A 183 9.52 -16.60 -9.73
C MET A 183 8.47 -17.12 -8.74
N GLY A 184 8.98 -17.71 -7.66
CA GLY A 184 8.17 -18.14 -6.53
C GLY A 184 7.31 -19.37 -6.78
N PRO A 185 6.48 -19.77 -5.79
CA PRO A 185 5.68 -21.01 -5.86
C PRO A 185 4.62 -21.02 -6.95
N SER A 186 4.14 -19.87 -7.40
CA SER A 186 3.12 -19.75 -8.46
C SER A 186 3.69 -19.42 -9.84
N GLN A 187 5.00 -19.24 -9.95
CA GLN A 187 5.71 -18.99 -11.21
C GLN A 187 5.18 -17.78 -12.01
N PHE A 188 5.00 -16.64 -11.32
CA PHE A 188 4.68 -15.33 -11.93
C PHE A 188 5.90 -14.50 -12.23
#